data_7da534ce5b7e8a520847c402567c55ab
#
_entry.id   7da534ce5b7e8a520847c402567c55ab
#
_cell.length_a   1.000
_cell.length_b   1.000
_cell.length_c   1.000
_cell.angle_alpha   90.00
_cell.angle_beta   90.00
_cell.angle_gamma   90.00
#
_symmetry.space_group_name_H-M   'P 1'
#
loop_
_entity.id
_entity.type
_entity.pdbx_description
1 polymer ?
#
loop_
_entity_poly.entity_id
_entity_poly.type
_entity_poly.pdbx_seq_one_letter_code
_entity_poly.pdbx_strand_id
1 'polypeptide(L)'
;FFGVLCGDCRNVGFVNASVSSARQGIGIITGYLGLKDKGNGNKTGRIVNCYTTGEVIGSGAAGGIAGVLANSYDGQESYIKNCYSNATVSDQAASGGKAGGIAGRKVGVGGFIENCYAYGAVSATKGGVGGILGQIDKSCDIAIKNSAAWSNLTGVDASSTVGRIVGVSASLGSYENCYACESIVLKVNEKTITASDESSAT
;
A
#
# COMPACT_ATOMS: atom_id res chain seq x y z
N PHE A 1 6.91 1.19 -13.29
CA PHE A 1 8.22 1.39 -13.97
C PHE A 1 9.11 0.15 -13.81
N PHE A 2 9.31 -0.34 -12.59
CA PHE A 2 10.01 -1.59 -12.35
C PHE A 2 9.02 -2.73 -12.06
N GLY A 3 9.22 -3.92 -12.65
CA GLY A 3 8.48 -5.12 -12.23
C GLY A 3 8.88 -5.54 -10.81
N VAL A 4 10.20 -5.60 -10.55
CA VAL A 4 10.81 -5.84 -9.24
C VAL A 4 11.95 -4.86 -9.05
N LEU A 5 11.97 -4.16 -7.92
CA LEU A 5 13.05 -3.26 -7.54
C LEU A 5 13.83 -3.88 -6.37
N CYS A 6 15.04 -4.35 -6.65
CA CYS A 6 16.02 -4.78 -5.68
C CYS A 6 17.21 -3.82 -5.73
N GLY A 7 17.15 -2.75 -4.96
CA GLY A 7 18.10 -1.64 -4.99
C GLY A 7 17.38 -0.34 -4.66
N ASP A 8 18.00 0.78 -5.00
CA ASP A 8 17.55 2.10 -4.61
C ASP A 8 16.91 2.85 -5.79
N CYS A 9 15.72 3.40 -5.57
CA CYS A 9 15.10 4.43 -6.40
C CYS A 9 15.01 5.72 -5.56
N ARG A 10 15.65 6.79 -6.00
CA ARG A 10 15.75 8.02 -5.21
C ARG A 10 15.55 9.27 -6.05
N ASN A 11 14.89 10.28 -5.45
CA ASN A 11 14.75 11.63 -6.02
C ASN A 11 14.10 11.63 -7.41
N VAL A 12 13.06 10.82 -7.60
CA VAL A 12 12.36 10.68 -8.89
C VAL A 12 10.87 10.97 -8.72
N GLY A 13 10.33 11.77 -9.62
CA GLY A 13 8.89 12.02 -9.75
C GLY A 13 8.31 11.30 -10.96
N PHE A 14 7.21 10.61 -10.78
CA PHE A 14 6.42 9.98 -11.84
C PHE A 14 5.09 10.71 -11.95
N VAL A 15 4.93 11.47 -13.03
CA VAL A 15 3.79 12.38 -13.22
C VAL A 15 2.85 11.85 -14.29
N ASN A 16 1.54 11.87 -14.00
CA ASN A 16 0.49 11.41 -14.90
C ASN A 16 0.73 9.99 -15.43
N ALA A 17 1.27 9.12 -14.57
CA ALA A 17 1.52 7.74 -14.93
C ALA A 17 0.20 6.96 -15.01
N SER A 18 0.07 6.10 -16.02
CA SER A 18 -1.03 5.15 -16.13
C SER A 18 -0.46 3.74 -16.17
N VAL A 19 -0.76 2.95 -15.13
CA VAL A 19 -0.20 1.60 -14.97
C VAL A 19 -1.33 0.62 -14.73
N SER A 20 -1.45 -0.39 -15.60
CA SER A 20 -2.49 -1.41 -15.48
C SER A 20 -1.92 -2.82 -15.66
N SER A 21 -2.37 -3.76 -14.85
CA SER A 21 -2.00 -5.17 -14.97
C SER A 21 -3.02 -6.10 -14.31
N ALA A 22 -3.31 -7.21 -14.96
CA ALA A 22 -4.08 -8.30 -14.36
C ALA A 22 -3.25 -9.19 -13.41
N ARG A 23 -1.95 -8.91 -13.25
CA ARG A 23 -1.06 -9.67 -12.36
C ARG A 23 -1.05 -9.07 -10.96
N GLN A 24 -0.67 -9.89 -9.99
CA GLN A 24 -0.45 -9.43 -8.62
C GLN A 24 0.77 -8.50 -8.55
N GLY A 25 0.67 -7.48 -7.71
CA GLY A 25 1.77 -6.55 -7.44
C GLY A 25 1.95 -5.50 -8.54
N ILE A 26 1.25 -4.38 -8.39
CA ILE A 26 1.36 -3.26 -9.30
C ILE A 26 1.44 -1.93 -8.54
N GLY A 27 2.39 -1.09 -8.92
CA GLY A 27 2.55 0.28 -8.45
C GLY A 27 3.26 1.11 -9.51
N ILE A 28 3.16 2.41 -9.42
CA ILE A 28 3.76 3.30 -10.43
C ILE A 28 5.28 3.13 -10.47
N ILE A 29 5.94 3.06 -9.32
CA ILE A 29 7.39 2.87 -9.28
C ILE A 29 7.73 1.38 -9.45
N THR A 30 7.11 0.50 -8.69
CA THR A 30 7.44 -0.93 -8.75
C THR A 30 6.25 -1.84 -8.47
N GLY A 31 6.23 -3.00 -9.12
CA GLY A 31 5.32 -4.09 -8.75
C GLY A 31 5.71 -4.70 -7.40
N TYR A 32 6.99 -5.04 -7.22
CA TYR A 32 7.54 -5.59 -5.98
C TYR A 32 8.75 -4.79 -5.52
N LEU A 33 8.72 -4.31 -4.30
CA LEU A 33 9.85 -3.67 -3.63
C LEU A 33 10.55 -4.70 -2.74
N GLY A 34 11.74 -5.10 -3.16
CA GLY A 34 12.43 -6.26 -2.58
C GLY A 34 11.93 -7.59 -3.13
N LEU A 35 12.67 -8.64 -2.90
CA LEU A 35 12.33 -9.98 -3.34
C LEU A 35 12.83 -11.03 -2.33
N LYS A 36 11.97 -12.00 -2.04
CA LYS A 36 12.38 -13.24 -1.37
C LYS A 36 12.83 -14.23 -2.44
N ASP A 37 14.12 -14.39 -2.61
CA ASP A 37 14.68 -15.37 -3.55
C ASP A 37 15.23 -16.58 -2.79
N LYS A 38 14.67 -17.76 -3.05
CA LYS A 38 15.07 -19.01 -2.37
C LYS A 38 16.46 -19.52 -2.77
N GLY A 39 17.07 -18.98 -3.81
CA GLY A 39 18.35 -19.47 -4.37
C GLY A 39 19.50 -18.47 -4.31
N ASN A 40 19.22 -17.17 -4.35
CA ASN A 40 20.23 -16.10 -4.48
C ASN A 40 20.25 -15.12 -3.31
N GLY A 41 19.70 -15.50 -2.17
CA GLY A 41 19.53 -14.61 -1.01
C GLY A 41 18.42 -13.59 -1.21
N ASN A 42 17.99 -13.02 -0.10
CA ASN A 42 16.95 -12.01 -0.09
C ASN A 42 17.51 -10.66 -0.57
N LYS A 43 16.78 -9.98 -1.43
CA LYS A 43 17.19 -8.68 -1.96
C LYS A 43 16.23 -7.59 -1.50
N THR A 44 16.79 -6.54 -0.93
CA THR A 44 16.02 -5.38 -0.45
C THR A 44 15.86 -4.32 -1.53
N GLY A 45 14.74 -3.63 -1.48
CA GLY A 45 14.47 -2.47 -2.31
C GLY A 45 14.18 -1.24 -1.46
N ARG A 46 14.60 -0.06 -1.90
CA ARG A 46 14.40 1.20 -1.18
C ARG A 46 13.90 2.27 -2.13
N ILE A 47 12.82 2.94 -1.71
CA ILE A 47 12.28 4.09 -2.45
C ILE A 47 12.34 5.30 -1.51
N VAL A 48 13.06 6.33 -1.92
CA VAL A 48 13.34 7.50 -1.07
C VAL A 48 13.19 8.81 -1.84
N ASN A 49 12.52 9.80 -1.24
CA ASN A 49 12.32 11.12 -1.82
C ASN A 49 11.67 11.04 -3.22
N CYS A 50 10.70 10.17 -3.38
CA CYS A 50 10.00 9.97 -4.65
C CYS A 50 8.54 10.38 -4.55
N TYR A 51 7.94 10.69 -5.69
CA TYR A 51 6.50 10.93 -5.72
C TYR A 51 5.85 10.36 -6.97
N THR A 52 4.55 10.09 -6.86
CA THR A 52 3.77 9.54 -7.95
C THR A 52 2.44 10.28 -8.11
N THR A 53 2.03 10.51 -9.36
CA THR A 53 0.67 10.96 -9.72
C THR A 53 0.15 10.14 -10.89
N GLY A 54 -1.16 10.02 -11.01
CA GLY A 54 -1.81 9.31 -12.11
C GLY A 54 -2.73 8.19 -11.66
N GLU A 55 -2.67 7.04 -12.28
CA GLU A 55 -3.59 5.95 -12.05
C GLU A 55 -2.89 4.58 -11.98
N VAL A 56 -3.34 3.75 -11.06
CA VAL A 56 -2.95 2.33 -10.92
C VAL A 56 -4.21 1.47 -10.97
N ILE A 57 -4.26 0.53 -11.92
CA ILE A 57 -5.33 -0.48 -12.01
C ILE A 57 -4.70 -1.86 -11.88
N GLY A 58 -4.94 -2.53 -10.75
CA GLY A 58 -4.35 -3.82 -10.40
C GLY A 58 -5.36 -4.95 -10.22
N SER A 59 -4.83 -6.15 -10.02
CA SER A 59 -5.62 -7.33 -9.67
C SER A 59 -4.86 -8.19 -8.64
N GLY A 60 -4.97 -7.82 -7.35
CA GLY A 60 -4.42 -8.59 -6.24
C GLY A 60 -3.58 -7.82 -5.23
N ALA A 61 -2.78 -6.85 -5.66
CA ALA A 61 -2.11 -5.89 -4.78
C ALA A 61 -1.74 -4.64 -5.58
N ALA A 62 -2.42 -3.53 -5.33
CA ALA A 62 -2.23 -2.27 -6.02
C ALA A 62 -1.83 -1.17 -5.03
N GLY A 63 -0.76 -0.44 -5.34
CA GLY A 63 -0.31 0.69 -4.54
C GLY A 63 0.13 1.88 -5.38
N GLY A 64 -0.05 3.08 -4.91
CA GLY A 64 0.33 4.27 -5.64
C GLY A 64 1.84 4.33 -5.94
N ILE A 65 2.66 3.76 -5.06
CA ILE A 65 4.12 3.68 -5.21
C ILE A 65 4.54 2.24 -5.51
N ALA A 66 4.16 1.27 -4.67
CA ALA A 66 4.56 -0.13 -4.80
C ALA A 66 3.36 -1.06 -4.65
N GLY A 67 3.26 -2.10 -5.48
CA GLY A 67 2.23 -3.12 -5.32
C GLY A 67 2.46 -3.95 -4.07
N VAL A 68 3.65 -4.50 -3.91
CA VAL A 68 4.05 -5.34 -2.78
C VAL A 68 5.34 -4.81 -2.15
N LEU A 69 5.31 -4.56 -0.85
CA LEU A 69 6.51 -4.34 -0.05
C LEU A 69 6.94 -5.69 0.53
N ALA A 70 7.99 -6.26 -0.04
CA ALA A 70 8.51 -7.55 0.35
C ALA A 70 9.81 -7.37 1.16
N ASN A 71 9.88 -8.06 2.29
CA ASN A 71 11.09 -8.06 3.12
C ASN A 71 11.71 -9.43 3.20
N SER A 72 13.00 -9.39 3.45
CA SER A 72 13.82 -10.57 3.67
C SER A 72 14.06 -10.83 5.15
N TYR A 73 14.47 -12.05 5.48
CA TYR A 73 14.75 -12.48 6.84
C TYR A 73 16.18 -12.14 7.35
N ASP A 74 16.99 -11.42 6.56
CA ASP A 74 18.43 -11.27 6.80
C ASP A 74 18.82 -9.96 7.50
N GLY A 75 17.89 -9.34 8.22
CA GLY A 75 18.14 -8.09 8.95
C GLY A 75 18.28 -6.83 8.08
N GLN A 76 18.18 -6.97 6.76
CA GLN A 76 18.10 -5.85 5.84
C GLN A 76 16.65 -5.55 5.48
N GLU A 77 16.28 -4.29 5.42
CA GLU A 77 14.91 -3.87 5.27
C GLU A 77 14.63 -3.21 3.91
N SER A 78 13.54 -3.63 3.29
CA SER A 78 12.93 -2.86 2.21
C SER A 78 12.06 -1.76 2.82
N TYR A 79 12.10 -0.55 2.25
CA TYR A 79 11.33 0.55 2.80
C TYR A 79 10.95 1.62 1.78
N ILE A 80 9.92 2.38 2.15
CA ILE A 80 9.48 3.58 1.42
C ILE A 80 9.59 4.76 2.40
N LYS A 81 10.38 5.78 2.04
CA LYS A 81 10.65 6.91 2.94
C LYS A 81 10.61 8.25 2.21
N ASN A 82 10.04 9.26 2.89
CA ASN A 82 9.94 10.63 2.37
C ASN A 82 9.26 10.66 0.99
N CYS A 83 8.18 9.93 0.83
CA CYS A 83 7.50 9.78 -0.45
C CYS A 83 6.04 10.21 -0.37
N TYR A 84 5.48 10.60 -1.52
CA TYR A 84 4.04 10.77 -1.57
C TYR A 84 3.41 10.20 -2.84
N SER A 85 2.12 9.89 -2.75
CA SER A 85 1.33 9.46 -3.90
C SER A 85 0.03 10.25 -3.98
N ASN A 86 -0.20 10.86 -5.14
CA ASN A 86 -1.49 11.40 -5.54
C ASN A 86 -2.02 10.59 -6.75
N ALA A 87 -1.93 9.28 -6.66
CA ALA A 87 -2.45 8.39 -7.69
C ALA A 87 -3.81 7.83 -7.26
N THR A 88 -4.73 7.74 -8.22
CA THR A 88 -5.93 6.92 -8.06
C THR A 88 -5.52 5.44 -8.11
N VAL A 89 -5.87 4.68 -7.09
CA VAL A 89 -5.52 3.26 -6.98
C VAL A 89 -6.78 2.41 -6.99
N SER A 90 -6.87 1.46 -7.91
CA SER A 90 -7.98 0.52 -8.02
C SER A 90 -7.48 -0.92 -8.10
N ASP A 91 -7.85 -1.75 -7.13
CA ASP A 91 -7.63 -3.19 -7.21
C ASP A 91 -8.92 -3.88 -7.65
N GLN A 92 -8.91 -4.47 -8.85
CA GLN A 92 -10.06 -5.11 -9.48
C GLN A 92 -10.11 -6.62 -9.29
N ALA A 93 -9.34 -7.16 -8.34
CA ALA A 93 -9.38 -8.60 -8.05
C ALA A 93 -10.78 -9.06 -7.62
N ALA A 94 -11.27 -10.13 -8.21
CA ALA A 94 -12.55 -10.74 -7.86
C ALA A 94 -12.56 -11.30 -6.42
N SER A 95 -11.39 -11.52 -5.83
CA SER A 95 -11.23 -11.95 -4.43
C SER A 95 -9.87 -11.56 -3.91
N GLY A 96 -9.81 -11.16 -2.64
CA GLY A 96 -8.57 -10.91 -1.92
C GLY A 96 -7.72 -9.75 -2.46
N GLY A 97 -8.35 -8.74 -3.07
CA GLY A 97 -7.69 -7.52 -3.50
C GLY A 97 -7.08 -6.74 -2.34
N LYS A 98 -6.04 -5.96 -2.63
CA LYS A 98 -5.33 -5.16 -1.63
C LYS A 98 -4.94 -3.85 -2.25
N ALA A 99 -5.65 -2.79 -1.92
CA ALA A 99 -5.39 -1.46 -2.42
C ALA A 99 -4.87 -0.54 -1.31
N GLY A 100 -3.75 0.13 -1.56
CA GLY A 100 -3.20 1.11 -0.62
C GLY A 100 -2.68 2.36 -1.34
N GLY A 101 -2.82 3.51 -0.72
CA GLY A 101 -2.37 4.76 -1.32
C GLY A 101 -0.86 4.80 -1.57
N ILE A 102 -0.08 4.16 -0.73
CA ILE A 102 1.38 4.01 -0.88
C ILE A 102 1.72 2.59 -1.35
N ALA A 103 1.29 1.55 -0.64
CA ALA A 103 1.58 0.16 -0.97
C ALA A 103 0.34 -0.72 -0.86
N GLY A 104 0.16 -1.67 -1.78
CA GLY A 104 -0.98 -2.58 -1.77
C GLY A 104 -0.87 -3.66 -0.69
N ARG A 105 0.29 -4.29 -0.55
CA ARG A 105 0.49 -5.46 0.31
C ARG A 105 1.85 -5.47 0.97
N LYS A 106 1.89 -5.92 2.21
CA LYS A 106 3.12 -6.21 2.95
C LYS A 106 3.32 -7.72 3.11
N VAL A 107 4.50 -8.20 2.74
CA VAL A 107 4.92 -9.60 2.85
C VAL A 107 6.29 -9.69 3.54
N GLY A 108 6.46 -10.65 4.44
CA GLY A 108 7.69 -10.87 5.21
C GLY A 108 7.79 -9.98 6.45
N VAL A 109 8.86 -10.18 7.21
CA VAL A 109 9.12 -9.54 8.50
C VAL A 109 9.99 -8.29 8.32
N GLY A 110 9.77 -7.25 9.14
CA GLY A 110 10.51 -5.99 9.10
C GLY A 110 10.12 -5.07 7.95
N GLY A 111 10.86 -4.01 7.76
CA GLY A 111 10.61 -2.96 6.80
C GLY A 111 9.68 -1.87 7.31
N PHE A 112 9.67 -0.75 6.60
CA PHE A 112 8.90 0.38 7.06
C PHE A 112 8.40 1.30 5.93
N ILE A 113 7.34 2.04 6.26
CA ILE A 113 6.87 3.21 5.52
C ILE A 113 7.00 4.41 6.47
N GLU A 114 7.80 5.40 6.11
CA GLU A 114 8.12 6.52 6.99
C GLU A 114 8.06 7.86 6.26
N ASN A 115 7.51 8.88 6.91
CA ASN A 115 7.38 10.22 6.36
C ASN A 115 6.71 10.22 4.98
N CYS A 116 5.63 9.44 4.84
CA CYS A 116 4.91 9.29 3.59
C CYS A 116 3.49 9.83 3.70
N TYR A 117 2.95 10.31 2.58
CA TYR A 117 1.54 10.61 2.54
C TYR A 117 0.86 10.17 1.24
N ALA A 118 -0.43 9.84 1.35
CA ALA A 118 -1.28 9.47 0.23
C ALA A 118 -2.49 10.40 0.14
N TYR A 119 -2.80 10.84 -1.10
CA TYR A 119 -3.89 11.77 -1.34
C TYR A 119 -4.92 11.26 -2.37
N GLY A 120 -4.56 10.44 -3.33
CA GLY A 120 -5.47 9.94 -4.36
C GLY A 120 -6.55 8.98 -3.83
N ALA A 121 -7.63 8.81 -4.57
CA ALA A 121 -8.67 7.84 -4.21
C ALA A 121 -8.15 6.39 -4.25
N VAL A 122 -8.58 5.57 -3.30
CA VAL A 122 -8.17 4.16 -3.20
C VAL A 122 -9.40 3.27 -3.17
N SER A 123 -9.43 2.25 -4.01
CA SER A 123 -10.56 1.32 -4.08
C SER A 123 -10.13 -0.12 -4.30
N ALA A 124 -10.94 -1.06 -3.80
CA ALA A 124 -10.82 -2.47 -4.16
C ALA A 124 -12.20 -3.07 -4.43
N THR A 125 -12.30 -3.94 -5.44
CA THR A 125 -13.53 -4.68 -5.71
C THR A 125 -13.89 -5.56 -4.52
N LYS A 126 -12.90 -6.30 -3.98
CA LYS A 126 -13.11 -7.17 -2.81
C LYS A 126 -11.80 -7.36 -2.05
N GLY A 127 -11.77 -6.98 -0.79
CA GLY A 127 -10.61 -7.18 0.07
C GLY A 127 -10.22 -5.94 0.88
N GLY A 128 -8.93 -5.73 1.11
CA GLY A 128 -8.42 -4.66 1.97
C GLY A 128 -8.17 -3.35 1.24
N VAL A 129 -8.69 -2.26 1.79
CA VAL A 129 -8.46 -0.90 1.29
C VAL A 129 -7.90 -0.05 2.42
N GLY A 130 -6.69 0.47 2.24
CA GLY A 130 -6.03 1.32 3.23
C GLY A 130 -5.52 2.63 2.66
N GLY A 131 -5.56 3.68 3.44
CA GLY A 131 -5.07 4.98 3.01
C GLY A 131 -3.56 4.97 2.72
N ILE A 132 -2.80 4.20 3.48
CA ILE A 132 -1.36 4.00 3.28
C ILE A 132 -1.09 2.59 2.74
N LEU A 133 -1.58 1.54 3.42
CA LEU A 133 -1.28 0.15 3.11
C LEU A 133 -2.56 -0.69 3.05
N GLY A 134 -2.77 -1.42 1.95
CA GLY A 134 -3.97 -2.24 1.77
C GLY A 134 -4.04 -3.42 2.74
N GLN A 135 -2.97 -4.18 2.88
CA GLN A 135 -2.94 -5.35 3.76
C GLN A 135 -1.55 -5.69 4.31
N ILE A 136 -1.52 -6.12 5.57
CA ILE A 136 -0.39 -6.85 6.18
C ILE A 136 -0.78 -8.32 6.22
N ASP A 137 0.06 -9.20 5.65
CA ASP A 137 -0.20 -10.64 5.64
C ASP A 137 0.04 -11.28 7.00
N LYS A 138 -0.43 -12.51 7.16
CA LYS A 138 -0.17 -13.33 8.36
C LYS A 138 1.32 -13.55 8.56
N SER A 139 1.77 -13.49 9.80
CA SER A 139 3.18 -13.64 10.20
C SER A 139 4.13 -12.64 9.54
N CYS A 140 3.61 -11.49 9.13
CA CYS A 140 4.36 -10.37 8.63
C CYS A 140 4.26 -9.20 9.61
N ASP A 141 5.23 -8.30 9.57
CA ASP A 141 5.16 -7.06 10.34
C ASP A 141 5.68 -5.88 9.52
N ILE A 142 5.37 -4.68 9.95
CA ILE A 142 5.82 -3.44 9.35
C ILE A 142 5.74 -2.31 10.38
N ALA A 143 6.66 -1.36 10.30
CA ALA A 143 6.52 -0.08 10.99
C ALA A 143 5.99 0.98 10.00
N ILE A 144 4.90 1.66 10.36
CA ILE A 144 4.43 2.85 9.65
C ILE A 144 4.58 4.04 10.59
N LYS A 145 5.38 5.04 10.18
CA LYS A 145 5.75 6.16 11.05
C LYS A 145 5.57 7.49 10.35
N ASN A 146 5.16 8.51 11.11
CA ASN A 146 5.10 9.89 10.65
C ASN A 146 4.40 10.04 9.30
N SER A 147 3.33 9.29 9.07
CA SER A 147 2.70 9.16 7.75
C SER A 147 1.25 9.58 7.81
N ALA A 148 0.74 10.11 6.69
CA ALA A 148 -0.62 10.62 6.64
C ALA A 148 -1.40 10.11 5.43
N ALA A 149 -2.69 9.80 5.66
CA ALA A 149 -3.64 9.44 4.62
C ALA A 149 -4.70 10.54 4.45
N TRP A 150 -4.89 10.97 3.21
CA TRP A 150 -5.93 11.91 2.81
C TRP A 150 -6.75 11.36 1.64
N SER A 151 -6.87 10.07 1.55
CA SER A 151 -7.49 9.35 0.46
C SER A 151 -8.93 9.00 0.76
N ASN A 152 -9.85 9.23 -0.16
CA ASN A 152 -11.17 8.61 -0.10
C ASN A 152 -11.02 7.11 -0.38
N LEU A 153 -11.66 6.29 0.46
CA LEU A 153 -11.46 4.84 0.47
C LEU A 153 -12.78 4.12 0.15
N THR A 154 -12.75 3.20 -0.81
CA THR A 154 -13.95 2.47 -1.23
C THR A 154 -13.70 0.97 -1.35
N GLY A 155 -14.36 0.16 -0.52
CA GLY A 155 -14.54 -1.27 -0.71
C GLY A 155 -15.85 -1.51 -1.45
N VAL A 156 -15.80 -2.07 -2.66
CA VAL A 156 -17.01 -2.25 -3.49
C VAL A 156 -17.89 -3.39 -2.97
N ASP A 157 -17.29 -4.53 -2.63
CA ASP A 157 -18.01 -5.66 -2.06
C ASP A 157 -18.29 -5.49 -0.56
N ALA A 158 -19.41 -5.99 -0.08
CA ALA A 158 -19.81 -5.91 1.34
C ALA A 158 -18.83 -6.59 2.30
N SER A 159 -18.00 -7.50 1.82
CA SER A 159 -16.94 -8.16 2.61
C SER A 159 -15.59 -7.43 2.56
N SER A 160 -15.51 -6.28 1.91
CA SER A 160 -14.31 -5.46 1.89
C SER A 160 -14.05 -4.85 3.27
N THR A 161 -12.78 -4.75 3.63
CA THR A 161 -12.34 -4.08 4.86
C THR A 161 -11.65 -2.79 4.49
N VAL A 162 -12.09 -1.69 5.08
CA VAL A 162 -11.56 -0.36 4.81
C VAL A 162 -10.98 0.22 6.10
N GLY A 163 -9.75 0.65 6.06
CA GLY A 163 -9.07 1.29 7.20
C GLY A 163 -8.35 2.56 6.79
N ARG A 164 -8.41 3.60 7.61
CA ARG A 164 -7.85 4.92 7.29
C ARG A 164 -6.36 4.88 6.99
N ILE A 165 -5.60 4.05 7.69
CA ILE A 165 -4.16 3.86 7.48
C ILE A 165 -3.90 2.49 6.84
N VAL A 166 -4.39 1.39 7.45
CA VAL A 166 -4.22 0.03 6.98
C VAL A 166 -5.58 -0.64 6.80
N GLY A 167 -5.83 -1.23 5.63
CA GLY A 167 -7.12 -1.86 5.31
C GLY A 167 -7.34 -3.17 6.06
N VAL A 168 -6.38 -4.08 5.99
CA VAL A 168 -6.40 -5.37 6.71
C VAL A 168 -5.07 -5.59 7.42
N SER A 169 -5.13 -5.79 8.72
CA SER A 169 -3.96 -6.22 9.51
C SER A 169 -4.19 -7.64 10.00
N ALA A 170 -3.64 -8.61 9.29
CA ALA A 170 -3.66 -10.02 9.69
C ALA A 170 -2.53 -10.38 10.66
N SER A 171 -1.67 -9.44 10.99
CA SER A 171 -0.50 -9.57 11.86
C SER A 171 -0.12 -8.23 12.49
N LEU A 172 0.94 -8.21 13.29
CA LEU A 172 1.34 -7.04 14.05
C LEU A 172 1.94 -5.95 13.13
N GLY A 173 1.32 -4.77 13.12
CA GLY A 173 1.91 -3.53 12.64
C GLY A 173 2.23 -2.61 13.81
N SER A 174 3.30 -1.84 13.72
CA SER A 174 3.56 -0.73 14.64
C SER A 174 3.26 0.59 13.96
N TYR A 175 2.47 1.42 14.62
CA TYR A 175 2.02 2.71 14.07
C TYR A 175 2.44 3.82 15.01
N GLU A 176 3.20 4.78 14.50
CA GLU A 176 3.73 5.90 15.29
C GLU A 176 3.49 7.21 14.53
N ASN A 177 2.83 8.17 15.16
CA ASN A 177 2.53 9.47 14.56
C ASN A 177 1.86 9.34 13.18
N CYS A 178 0.89 8.42 13.04
CA CYS A 178 0.14 8.24 11.82
C CYS A 178 -1.20 8.98 11.91
N TYR A 179 -1.55 9.70 10.85
CA TYR A 179 -2.73 10.54 10.82
C TYR A 179 -3.58 10.23 9.59
N ALA A 180 -4.88 10.30 9.75
CA ALA A 180 -5.81 10.32 8.63
C ALA A 180 -6.66 11.57 8.71
N CYS A 181 -6.91 12.21 7.56
CA CYS A 181 -7.75 13.40 7.53
C CYS A 181 -9.18 13.03 7.92
N GLU A 182 -9.79 13.81 8.80
CA GLU A 182 -11.16 13.58 9.27
C GLU A 182 -12.21 13.67 8.14
N SER A 183 -11.94 14.48 7.13
CA SER A 183 -12.85 14.69 6.00
C SER A 183 -12.83 13.60 4.93
N ILE A 184 -11.99 12.57 5.06
CA ILE A 184 -11.98 11.47 4.09
C ILE A 184 -13.27 10.66 4.16
N VAL A 185 -13.76 10.28 3.00
CA VAL A 185 -14.95 9.44 2.88
C VAL A 185 -14.55 7.98 2.82
N LEU A 186 -15.12 7.18 3.72
CA LEU A 186 -14.98 5.74 3.76
C LEU A 186 -16.28 5.10 3.27
N LYS A 187 -16.21 4.19 2.32
CA LYS A 187 -17.37 3.47 1.81
C LYS A 187 -17.13 1.96 1.77
N VAL A 188 -18.15 1.20 2.15
CA VAL A 188 -18.23 -0.25 1.93
C VAL A 188 -19.58 -0.56 1.34
N ASN A 189 -19.61 -1.23 0.18
CA ASN A 189 -20.85 -1.57 -0.53
C ASN A 189 -21.77 -0.35 -0.66
N GLU A 190 -21.24 0.76 -1.19
CA GLU A 190 -21.92 2.06 -1.38
C GLU A 190 -22.34 2.78 -0.10
N LYS A 191 -22.27 2.15 1.07
CA LYS A 191 -22.58 2.78 2.34
C LYS A 191 -21.39 3.54 2.89
N THR A 192 -21.61 4.79 3.26
CA THR A 192 -20.61 5.54 4.03
C THR A 192 -20.51 4.95 5.43
N ILE A 193 -19.28 4.66 5.87
CA ILE A 193 -18.99 4.19 7.23
C ILE A 193 -18.39 5.32 8.05
N THR A 194 -18.73 5.37 9.33
CA THR A 194 -18.21 6.35 10.28
C THR A 194 -17.07 5.74 11.09
N ALA A 195 -16.34 6.57 11.81
CA ALA A 195 -15.22 6.10 12.65
C ALA A 195 -15.63 5.06 13.71
N SER A 196 -16.89 5.08 14.13
CA SER A 196 -17.46 4.08 15.05
C SER A 196 -17.70 2.71 14.41
N ASP A 197 -17.81 2.67 13.08
CA ASP A 197 -18.05 1.45 12.31
C ASP A 197 -16.71 0.84 11.81
N GLU A 198 -15.62 1.56 12.01
CA GLU A 198 -14.29 1.08 11.66
C GLU A 198 -13.88 0.02 12.67
N SER A 199 -13.62 -1.20 12.22
CA SER A 199 -12.84 -2.15 13.00
C SER A 199 -11.47 -1.49 13.19
N SER A 200 -11.25 -0.93 14.36
CA SER A 200 -10.14 -0.09 14.74
C SER A 200 -8.80 -0.65 14.31
N ALA A 201 -8.25 -0.12 13.24
CA ALA A 201 -6.80 -0.05 13.10
C ALA A 201 -6.39 1.29 13.72
N THR A 202 -6.35 1.32 15.06
CA THR A 202 -5.65 2.36 15.82
C THR A 202 -4.17 2.20 15.65
#